data_9689cb5532a71c29e0f78cb06c099fdf
#
_entry.id   9689cb5532a71c29e0f78cb06c099fdf
#
_cell.length_a   1.000
_cell.length_b   1.000
_cell.length_c   1.000
_cell.angle_alpha   90.00
_cell.angle_beta   90.00
_cell.angle_gamma   90.00
#
_symmetry.space_group_name_H-M   'P 1'
#
loop_
_entity.id
_entity.type
_entity.pdbx_description
1 polymer ?
#
loop_
_entity_poly.entity_id
_entity_poly.type
_entity_poly.pdbx_seq_one_letter_code
_entity_poly.pdbx_strand_id
1 'polypeptide(L)'
;MAWREHLLKEMLDIGRVLRAFQYSLCGIKVAVLSHTSFRQELIITELLVPCALWIGGNGVDKALLISALTLVLLVELVNSAIETIVDRIGIENNELSKKAKDLGSAAVLISLVNVVVVWGLIVFD
;
A
#
# COMPACT_ATOMS: atom_id res chain seq x y z
N MET A 1 -16.76 -23.23 27.72
CA MET A 1 -17.71 -22.10 27.52
C MET A 1 -17.03 -20.74 27.72
N ALA A 2 -16.30 -20.49 28.78
CA ALA A 2 -15.62 -19.21 29.08
C ALA A 2 -14.71 -18.67 27.96
N TRP A 3 -13.95 -19.52 27.26
CA TRP A 3 -13.08 -19.12 26.16
C TRP A 3 -13.85 -18.59 24.93
N ARG A 4 -15.05 -19.13 24.67
CA ARG A 4 -15.91 -18.65 23.56
C ARG A 4 -16.47 -17.27 23.83
N GLU A 5 -16.90 -17.02 25.07
CA GLU A 5 -17.37 -15.68 25.49
C GLU A 5 -16.25 -14.65 25.47
N HIS A 6 -15.04 -15.06 25.86
CA HIS A 6 -13.86 -14.19 25.79
C HIS A 6 -13.54 -13.83 24.33
N LEU A 7 -13.53 -14.82 23.42
CA LEU A 7 -13.30 -14.60 21.99
C LEU A 7 -14.36 -13.69 21.37
N LEU A 8 -15.64 -13.90 21.70
CA LEU A 8 -16.73 -13.05 21.21
C LEU A 8 -16.62 -11.61 21.71
N LYS A 9 -16.23 -11.41 22.96
CA LYS A 9 -15.96 -10.08 23.51
C LYS A 9 -14.81 -9.38 22.80
N GLU A 10 -13.74 -10.10 22.53
CA GLU A 10 -12.60 -9.56 21.78
C GLU A 10 -12.96 -9.25 20.32
N MET A 11 -13.76 -10.09 19.68
CA MET A 11 -14.21 -9.88 18.30
C MET A 11 -15.17 -8.69 18.15
N LEU A 12 -15.92 -8.35 19.21
CA LEU A 12 -16.89 -7.26 19.23
C LEU A 12 -16.37 -5.99 19.91
N ASP A 13 -15.08 -5.92 20.22
CA ASP A 13 -14.47 -4.74 20.84
C ASP A 13 -14.31 -3.60 19.83
N ILE A 14 -15.35 -2.76 19.76
CA ILE A 14 -15.37 -1.53 18.94
C ILE A 14 -14.19 -0.61 19.28
N GLY A 15 -13.78 -0.56 20.55
CA GLY A 15 -12.63 0.22 20.99
C GLY A 15 -11.33 -0.25 20.33
N ARG A 16 -11.17 -1.56 20.15
CA ARG A 16 -10.03 -2.14 19.43
C ARG A 16 -10.02 -1.76 17.94
N VAL A 17 -11.20 -1.80 17.31
CA VAL A 17 -11.34 -1.39 15.90
C VAL A 17 -11.02 0.09 15.73
N LEU A 18 -11.51 0.95 16.62
CA LEU A 18 -11.22 2.39 16.58
C LEU A 18 -9.73 2.68 16.79
N ARG A 19 -9.08 1.99 17.73
CA ARG A 19 -7.62 2.11 17.92
C ARG A 19 -6.84 1.66 16.69
N ALA A 20 -7.21 0.54 16.07
CA ALA A 20 -6.60 0.06 14.84
C ALA A 20 -6.76 1.08 13.70
N PHE A 21 -7.91 1.71 13.58
CA PHE A 21 -8.15 2.77 12.61
C PHE A 21 -7.26 4.00 12.86
N GLN A 22 -7.13 4.42 14.12
CA GLN A 22 -6.22 5.51 14.50
C GLN A 22 -4.76 5.19 14.16
N TYR A 23 -4.29 3.97 14.42
CA TYR A 23 -2.95 3.54 14.02
C TYR A 23 -2.76 3.55 12.50
N SER A 24 -3.77 3.16 11.74
CA SER A 24 -3.74 3.22 10.28
C SER A 24 -3.59 4.65 9.77
N LEU A 25 -4.33 5.60 10.33
CA LEU A 25 -4.20 7.02 9.99
C LEU A 25 -2.81 7.57 10.35
N CYS A 26 -2.28 7.19 11.51
CA CYS A 26 -0.91 7.54 11.90
C CYS A 26 0.12 6.97 10.92
N GLY A 27 -0.06 5.73 10.48
CA GLY A 27 0.81 5.09 9.49
C GLY A 27 0.83 5.83 8.15
N ILE A 28 -0.33 6.22 7.64
CA ILE A 28 -0.44 7.02 6.41
C ILE A 28 0.26 8.38 6.60
N LYS A 29 0.04 9.04 7.73
CA LYS A 29 0.70 10.31 8.06
C LYS A 29 2.23 10.18 8.07
N VAL A 30 2.76 9.12 8.70
CA VAL A 30 4.20 8.83 8.72
C VAL A 30 4.72 8.61 7.30
N ALA A 31 4.02 7.84 6.48
CA ALA A 31 4.40 7.60 5.09
C ALA A 31 4.48 8.91 4.29
N VAL A 32 3.48 9.77 4.39
CA VAL A 32 3.44 11.07 3.71
C VAL A 32 4.58 11.99 4.18
N LEU A 33 4.87 12.03 5.48
CA LEU A 33 5.87 12.94 6.03
C LEU A 33 7.31 12.45 5.85
N SER A 34 7.53 11.14 5.90
CA SER A 34 8.88 10.55 6.00
C SER A 34 9.36 9.84 4.73
N HIS A 35 8.46 9.43 3.83
CA HIS A 35 8.80 8.65 2.65
C HIS A 35 8.49 9.38 1.36
N THR A 36 9.54 9.82 0.67
CA THR A 36 9.43 10.59 -0.59
C THR A 36 8.75 9.77 -1.70
N SER A 37 9.09 8.50 -1.84
CA SER A 37 8.48 7.61 -2.84
C SER A 37 6.97 7.52 -2.65
N PHE A 38 6.51 7.32 -1.42
CA PHE A 38 5.08 7.27 -1.12
C PHE A 38 4.35 8.58 -1.49
N ARG A 39 4.96 9.74 -1.20
CA ARG A 39 4.38 11.04 -1.61
C ARG A 39 4.26 11.16 -3.12
N GLN A 40 5.27 10.76 -3.86
CA GLN A 40 5.26 10.80 -5.33
C GLN A 40 4.16 9.91 -5.89
N GLU A 41 4.06 8.68 -5.42
CA GLU A 41 3.02 7.74 -5.84
C GLU A 41 1.62 8.21 -5.45
N LEU A 42 1.46 8.84 -4.29
CA LEU A 42 0.19 9.40 -3.85
C LEU A 42 -0.27 10.54 -4.78
N ILE A 43 0.63 11.47 -5.11
CA ILE A 43 0.33 12.59 -6.03
C ILE A 43 -0.06 12.06 -7.41
N ILE A 44 0.70 11.09 -7.94
CA ILE A 44 0.40 10.47 -9.23
C ILE A 44 -0.97 9.79 -9.18
N THR A 45 -1.27 9.08 -8.10
CA THR A 45 -2.56 8.41 -7.89
C THR A 45 -3.72 9.42 -7.86
N GLU A 46 -3.57 10.52 -7.13
CA GLU A 46 -4.58 11.58 -7.06
C GLU A 46 -4.86 12.21 -8.43
N LEU A 47 -3.84 12.34 -9.28
CA LEU A 47 -3.99 12.85 -10.64
C LEU A 47 -4.61 11.82 -11.59
N LEU A 48 -4.29 10.53 -11.43
CA LEU A 48 -4.74 9.47 -12.33
C LEU A 48 -6.13 8.92 -11.97
N VAL A 49 -6.60 9.03 -10.73
CA VAL A 49 -7.95 8.59 -10.35
C VAL A 49 -9.05 9.29 -11.15
N PRO A 50 -9.07 10.62 -11.32
CA PRO A 50 -10.01 11.28 -12.22
C PRO A 50 -9.91 10.78 -13.67
N CYS A 51 -8.70 10.53 -14.16
CA CYS A 51 -8.48 9.95 -15.49
C CYS A 51 -9.09 8.55 -15.61
N ALA A 52 -8.93 7.72 -14.60
CA ALA A 52 -9.52 6.37 -14.53
C ALA A 52 -11.04 6.42 -14.59
N LEU A 53 -11.65 7.36 -13.88
CA LEU A 53 -13.11 7.55 -13.89
C LEU A 53 -13.62 8.06 -15.24
N TRP A 54 -12.81 8.78 -15.99
CA TRP A 54 -13.15 9.31 -17.31
C TRP A 54 -12.91 8.29 -18.44
N ILE A 55 -11.77 7.57 -18.39
CA ILE A 55 -11.37 6.61 -19.42
C ILE A 55 -12.16 5.29 -19.31
N GLY A 56 -12.44 4.83 -18.10
CA GLY A 56 -13.12 3.56 -17.87
C GLY A 56 -14.52 3.54 -18.48
N GLY A 57 -14.75 2.61 -19.40
CA GLY A 57 -16.02 2.49 -20.12
C GLY A 57 -17.16 1.95 -19.27
N ASN A 58 -16.84 1.20 -18.22
CA ASN A 58 -17.80 0.59 -17.30
C ASN A 58 -17.23 0.54 -15.87
N GLY A 59 -18.03 0.03 -14.92
CA GLY A 59 -17.60 -0.05 -13.51
C GLY A 59 -16.42 -0.99 -13.27
N VAL A 60 -16.29 -2.05 -14.05
CA VAL A 60 -15.17 -3.00 -13.93
C VAL A 60 -13.88 -2.35 -14.39
N ASP A 61 -13.87 -1.67 -15.51
CA ASP A 61 -12.69 -0.95 -16.00
C ASP A 61 -12.21 0.09 -14.99
N LYS A 62 -13.15 0.90 -14.47
CA LYS A 62 -12.84 1.91 -13.44
C LYS A 62 -12.26 1.28 -12.18
N ALA A 63 -12.86 0.18 -11.74
CA ALA A 63 -12.37 -0.55 -10.57
C ALA A 63 -10.96 -1.12 -10.78
N LEU A 64 -10.68 -1.70 -11.95
CA LEU A 64 -9.36 -2.23 -12.29
C LEU A 64 -8.30 -1.14 -12.37
N LEU A 65 -8.62 -0.02 -13.04
CA LEU A 65 -7.72 1.13 -13.17
C LEU A 65 -7.35 1.70 -11.80
N ILE A 66 -8.33 1.92 -10.92
CA ILE A 66 -8.12 2.46 -9.57
C ILE A 66 -7.42 1.43 -8.69
N SER A 67 -7.79 0.15 -8.77
CA SER A 67 -7.17 -0.92 -7.98
C SER A 67 -5.68 -1.07 -8.28
N ALA A 68 -5.28 -0.93 -9.54
CA ALA A 68 -3.87 -0.97 -9.92
C ALA A 68 -3.07 0.15 -9.24
N LEU A 69 -3.60 1.38 -9.20
CA LEU A 69 -2.98 2.51 -8.49
C LEU A 69 -2.94 2.30 -6.98
N THR A 70 -4.01 1.82 -6.40
CA THR A 70 -4.11 1.51 -4.96
C THR A 70 -3.11 0.42 -4.55
N LEU A 71 -2.89 -0.58 -5.42
CA LEU A 71 -1.90 -1.62 -5.18
C LEU A 71 -0.48 -1.06 -5.07
N VAL A 72 -0.11 -0.09 -5.89
CA VAL A 72 1.20 0.58 -5.80
C VAL A 72 1.35 1.25 -4.44
N LEU A 73 0.36 2.02 -3.99
CA LEU A 73 0.40 2.67 -2.67
C LEU A 73 0.52 1.65 -1.53
N LEU A 74 -0.21 0.54 -1.60
CA LEU A 74 -0.15 -0.52 -0.61
C LEU A 74 1.24 -1.15 -0.55
N VAL A 75 1.79 -1.50 -1.71
CA VAL A 75 3.13 -2.11 -1.79
C VAL A 75 4.21 -1.13 -1.32
N GLU A 76 4.08 0.16 -1.64
CA GLU A 76 5.02 1.19 -1.16
C GLU A 76 4.97 1.35 0.36
N LEU A 77 3.78 1.29 0.99
CA LEU A 77 3.66 1.28 2.45
C LEU A 77 4.39 0.09 3.09
N VAL A 78 4.22 -1.09 2.52
CA VAL A 78 4.89 -2.31 3.01
C VAL A 78 6.40 -2.21 2.81
N ASN A 79 6.85 -1.72 1.66
CA ASN A 79 8.28 -1.49 1.40
C ASN A 79 8.88 -0.48 2.40
N SER A 80 8.17 0.62 2.67
CA SER A 80 8.59 1.62 3.67
C SER A 80 8.70 1.03 5.09
N ALA A 81 7.80 0.12 5.44
CA ALA A 81 7.88 -0.60 6.72
C ALA A 81 9.11 -1.53 6.78
N ILE A 82 9.40 -2.25 5.70
CA ILE A 82 10.61 -3.10 5.58
C ILE A 82 11.87 -2.24 5.73
N GLU A 83 11.98 -1.12 5.03
CA GLU A 83 13.11 -0.21 5.13
C GLU A 83 13.31 0.32 6.56
N THR A 84 12.21 0.70 7.21
CA THR A 84 12.23 1.17 8.59
C THR A 84 12.75 0.10 9.56
N ILE A 85 12.33 -1.14 9.40
CA ILE A 85 12.80 -2.26 10.22
C ILE A 85 14.28 -2.54 9.97
N VAL A 86 14.68 -2.59 8.70
CA VAL A 86 16.09 -2.84 8.32
C VAL A 86 17.00 -1.75 8.85
N ASP A 87 16.60 -0.48 8.74
CA ASP A 87 17.40 0.66 9.24
C ASP A 87 17.52 0.65 10.77
N ARG A 88 16.49 0.17 11.47
CA ARG A 88 16.57 -0.03 12.94
C ARG A 88 17.56 -1.11 13.35
N ILE A 89 17.66 -2.20 12.58
CA ILE A 89 18.61 -3.30 12.88
C ILE A 89 20.05 -2.81 12.75
N GLY A 90 20.34 -1.97 11.77
CA GLY A 90 21.65 -1.35 11.57
C GLY A 90 21.75 -0.64 10.24
N ILE A 91 22.50 0.46 10.23
CA ILE A 91 22.84 1.22 9.02
C ILE A 91 24.10 0.66 8.33
N GLU A 92 24.69 -0.39 8.86
CA GLU A 92 25.89 -1.03 8.34
C GLU A 92 25.60 -1.78 7.04
N ASN A 93 26.60 -1.89 6.17
CA ASN A 93 26.53 -2.70 4.97
C ASN A 93 26.43 -4.18 5.35
N ASN A 94 25.22 -4.72 5.25
CA ASN A 94 24.91 -6.12 5.51
C ASN A 94 24.21 -6.71 4.28
N GLU A 95 24.64 -7.88 3.84
CA GLU A 95 24.07 -8.53 2.65
C GLU A 95 22.59 -8.89 2.80
N LEU A 96 22.16 -9.32 3.99
CA LEU A 96 20.75 -9.64 4.26
C LEU A 96 19.89 -8.38 4.29
N SER A 97 20.39 -7.29 4.88
CA SER A 97 19.71 -6.00 4.87
C SER A 97 19.53 -5.47 3.44
N LYS A 98 20.57 -5.54 2.63
CA LYS A 98 20.52 -5.18 1.20
C LYS A 98 19.51 -6.05 0.45
N LYS A 99 19.56 -7.36 0.65
CA LYS A 99 18.63 -8.30 0.02
C LYS A 99 17.17 -8.00 0.38
N ALA A 100 16.87 -7.69 1.65
CA ALA A 100 15.53 -7.32 2.08
C ALA A 100 15.03 -6.05 1.39
N LYS A 101 15.85 -5.01 1.31
CA LYS A 101 15.54 -3.75 0.61
C LYS A 101 15.35 -3.96 -0.89
N ASP A 102 16.20 -4.76 -1.53
CA ASP A 102 16.11 -5.08 -2.96
C ASP A 102 14.80 -5.83 -3.27
N LEU A 103 14.39 -6.78 -2.41
CA LEU A 103 13.12 -7.50 -2.56
C LEU A 103 11.91 -6.58 -2.41
N GLY A 104 11.92 -5.66 -1.45
CA GLY A 104 10.89 -4.65 -1.28
C GLY A 104 10.77 -3.74 -2.50
N SER A 105 11.90 -3.25 -3.01
CA SER A 105 11.96 -2.45 -4.23
C SER A 105 11.46 -3.22 -5.46
N ALA A 106 11.79 -4.50 -5.58
CA ALA A 106 11.30 -5.36 -6.66
C ALA A 106 9.77 -5.51 -6.61
N ALA A 107 9.18 -5.61 -5.43
CA ALA A 107 7.72 -5.65 -5.27
C ALA A 107 7.06 -4.35 -5.77
N VAL A 108 7.66 -3.20 -5.47
CA VAL A 108 7.20 -1.90 -5.99
C VAL A 108 7.29 -1.89 -7.51
N LEU A 109 8.40 -2.31 -8.09
CA LEU A 109 8.57 -2.38 -9.55
C LEU A 109 7.49 -3.23 -10.21
N ILE A 110 7.19 -4.41 -9.66
CA ILE A 110 6.14 -5.30 -10.19
C ILE A 110 4.76 -4.61 -10.12
N SER A 111 4.47 -3.89 -9.05
CA SER A 111 3.21 -3.14 -8.93
C SER A 111 3.10 -2.02 -9.96
N LEU A 112 4.19 -1.32 -10.28
CA LEU A 112 4.24 -0.30 -11.33
C LEU A 112 4.05 -0.90 -12.71
N VAL A 113 4.68 -2.04 -13.00
CA VAL A 113 4.46 -2.79 -14.26
C VAL A 113 3.00 -3.20 -14.38
N ASN A 114 2.37 -3.64 -13.28
CA ASN A 114 0.95 -3.97 -13.26
C ASN A 114 0.07 -2.77 -13.64
N VAL A 115 0.37 -1.55 -13.19
CA VAL A 115 -0.32 -0.34 -13.62
C VAL A 115 -0.23 -0.17 -15.14
N VAL A 116 0.97 -0.26 -15.70
CA VAL A 116 1.20 -0.10 -17.14
C VAL A 116 0.39 -1.14 -17.93
N VAL A 117 0.40 -2.40 -17.48
CA VAL A 117 -0.34 -3.48 -18.15
C VAL A 117 -1.85 -3.26 -18.08
N VAL A 118 -2.41 -3.02 -16.91
CA VAL A 118 -3.85 -2.83 -16.71
C VAL A 118 -4.34 -1.60 -17.47
N TRP A 119 -3.65 -0.48 -17.34
CA TRP A 119 -4.02 0.75 -18.04
C TRP A 119 -3.87 0.61 -19.54
N GLY A 120 -2.79 -0.02 -20.02
CA GLY A 120 -2.55 -0.25 -21.43
C GLY A 120 -3.62 -1.13 -22.07
N LEU A 121 -4.02 -2.22 -21.40
CA LEU A 121 -5.07 -3.10 -21.90
C LEU A 121 -6.43 -2.40 -21.98
N ILE A 122 -6.77 -1.55 -21.03
CA ILE A 122 -8.07 -0.86 -21.01
C ILE A 122 -8.10 0.32 -21.98
N VAL A 123 -6.99 1.07 -22.11
CA VAL A 123 -6.94 2.26 -22.99
C VAL A 123 -6.89 1.87 -24.47
N PHE A 124 -6.24 0.75 -24.79
CA PHE A 124 -6.04 0.33 -26.19
C PHE A 124 -6.95 -0.83 -26.65
N ASP A 125 -7.94 -1.22 -25.83
CA ASP A 125 -8.98 -2.18 -26.22
C ASP A 125 -10.10 -1.44 -27.01
#